data_100571cf360fab18cbc5214be9e552e7
#
_entry.id   100571cf360fab18cbc5214be9e552e7
#
_cell.length_a   1.000
_cell.length_b   1.000
_cell.length_c   1.000
_cell.angle_alpha   90.00
_cell.angle_beta   90.00
_cell.angle_gamma   90.00
#
_symmetry.space_group_name_H-M   'P 1'
#
loop_
_entity.id
_entity.type
_entity.pdbx_description
1 polymer ?
#
loop_
_entity_poly.entity_id
_entity_poly.type
_entity_poly.pdbx_seq_one_letter_code
_entity_poly.pdbx_strand_id
1 'polypeptide(L)'
;MELNQSMFHARCIALLALGAALVALAQPAQTSIESIESLIRSQQYDQALQAAQAALRKTPNDFRLWTLEGIVLSIQGSNQDAVNAFQKALSLSPNYPAALKGEVRLLYQAQDMRAIPLLEKILKADPKDEIAQEMLANLEEKQGNCEDAIGHFLLSAEVMGTHPNSLEAYGSCLWQTKQPEKAIPVFEQLSALLPDRTYPKYDLAVVLVAAKQNEAALKILEPLLTADQSDPDILSLASEAYEAIGDTPKAGPLLRQAIVLNPSNADYYVAFAALCLDHDSFEVGIDMMNAGLLRITNEPSLYISRGLLYAQIADYDKAEADFSTAERLDSGQSISVYTKDIVELQRDMSDKAHPEKALTLSDIRAQLKDHPDSAFLHYLLAKLIVDEKPGTGSDVSAEAMKSTLLAVKLKPDFVQARDLLASMYMSSNQYGPAIEQCRLALQHAPNDRSALYHLIIALRHSGQSGQRDEIQALVKRLSDLQQVSLQQETARKRFKLLEQQPDPQK
;
A
#
# COMPACT_ATOMS: atom_id res chain seq x y z
N MET A 1 20.82 -101.39 -34.07
CA MET A 1 21.27 -100.20 -34.80
C MET A 1 20.36 -99.02 -34.54
N GLU A 2 19.60 -99.02 -33.44
CA GLU A 2 18.59 -97.95 -33.12
C GLU A 2 18.87 -97.04 -31.88
N LEU A 3 19.97 -97.28 -31.20
CA LEU A 3 20.34 -96.54 -29.98
C LEU A 3 21.23 -95.32 -30.24
N ASN A 4 21.68 -95.05 -31.48
CA ASN A 4 22.61 -93.94 -31.77
C ASN A 4 21.91 -92.71 -32.40
N GLN A 5 20.70 -92.81 -32.87
CA GLN A 5 20.00 -91.67 -33.48
C GLN A 5 19.29 -90.77 -32.42
N SER A 6 18.87 -91.40 -31.31
CA SER A 6 18.18 -90.65 -30.25
C SER A 6 19.09 -89.66 -29.45
N MET A 7 20.34 -90.04 -29.26
CA MET A 7 21.36 -89.19 -28.58
C MET A 7 21.85 -88.00 -29.43
N PHE A 8 21.80 -88.18 -30.79
CA PHE A 8 22.24 -87.10 -31.70
C PHE A 8 21.12 -85.97 -31.82
N HIS A 9 19.85 -86.34 -31.81
CA HIS A 9 18.77 -85.39 -31.82
C HIS A 9 18.60 -84.64 -30.49
N ALA A 10 18.86 -85.30 -29.33
CA ALA A 10 18.86 -84.65 -28.03
C ALA A 10 19.98 -83.64 -27.84
N ARG A 11 21.19 -83.88 -28.41
CA ARG A 11 22.28 -82.92 -28.36
C ARG A 11 22.14 -81.73 -29.30
N CYS A 12 21.50 -81.87 -30.46
CA CYS A 12 21.22 -80.79 -31.39
C CYS A 12 20.12 -79.86 -30.87
N ILE A 13 19.09 -80.41 -30.22
CA ILE A 13 17.99 -79.60 -29.61
C ILE A 13 18.50 -78.82 -28.40
N ALA A 14 19.40 -79.44 -27.58
CA ALA A 14 20.03 -78.73 -26.43
C ALA A 14 20.96 -77.58 -26.86
N LEU A 15 21.69 -77.70 -27.95
CA LEU A 15 22.54 -76.66 -28.49
C LEU A 15 21.78 -75.55 -29.19
N LEU A 16 20.63 -75.86 -29.84
CA LEU A 16 19.71 -74.85 -30.40
C LEU A 16 18.95 -74.08 -29.29
N ALA A 17 18.57 -74.75 -28.21
CA ALA A 17 17.96 -74.12 -27.07
C ALA A 17 18.91 -73.19 -26.27
N LEU A 18 20.19 -73.53 -26.12
CA LEU A 18 21.19 -72.65 -25.53
C LEU A 18 21.60 -71.51 -26.48
N GLY A 19 21.59 -71.68 -27.78
CA GLY A 19 21.83 -70.65 -28.77
C GLY A 19 20.67 -69.59 -28.81
N ALA A 20 19.43 -70.07 -28.67
CA ALA A 20 18.28 -69.19 -28.62
C ALA A 20 18.19 -68.44 -27.30
N ALA A 21 18.60 -68.99 -26.16
CA ALA A 21 18.64 -68.30 -24.85
C ALA A 21 19.81 -67.29 -24.77
N LEU A 22 20.89 -67.42 -25.50
CA LEU A 22 22.00 -66.49 -25.56
C LEU A 22 21.78 -65.35 -26.54
N VAL A 23 20.89 -65.50 -27.53
CA VAL A 23 20.49 -64.37 -28.43
C VAL A 23 19.38 -63.47 -27.81
N ALA A 24 18.64 -64.00 -26.83
CA ALA A 24 17.66 -63.20 -26.09
C ALA A 24 18.30 -62.27 -25.05
N LEU A 25 19.62 -62.36 -24.77
CA LEU A 25 20.35 -61.54 -23.79
C LEU A 25 21.16 -60.39 -24.38
N ALA A 26 21.04 -60.08 -25.64
CA ALA A 26 21.82 -59.02 -26.30
C ALA A 26 21.05 -58.23 -27.35
N GLN A 27 19.80 -57.87 -27.09
CA GLN A 27 19.27 -56.65 -27.67
C GLN A 27 19.52 -55.53 -26.66
N PRO A 28 20.38 -54.53 -26.97
CA PRO A 28 20.39 -53.31 -26.18
C PRO A 28 18.97 -52.76 -26.32
N ALA A 29 18.21 -52.78 -25.25
CA ALA A 29 16.90 -52.11 -25.20
C ALA A 29 17.13 -50.71 -25.76
N GLN A 30 16.56 -50.45 -26.93
CA GLN A 30 16.49 -49.14 -27.54
C GLN A 30 15.54 -48.39 -26.63
N THR A 31 16.10 -47.69 -25.59
CA THR A 31 15.35 -46.90 -24.64
C THR A 31 14.73 -45.74 -25.41
N SER A 32 13.52 -45.98 -25.91
CA SER A 32 12.75 -44.93 -26.58
C SER A 32 12.27 -43.91 -25.53
N ILE A 33 12.07 -42.71 -25.92
CA ILE A 33 11.44 -41.67 -25.08
C ILE A 33 10.16 -42.21 -24.43
N GLU A 34 9.34 -42.93 -25.20
CA GLU A 34 8.11 -43.58 -24.73
C GLU A 34 8.32 -44.59 -23.58
N SER A 35 9.46 -45.32 -23.60
CA SER A 35 9.81 -46.21 -22.52
C SER A 35 10.14 -45.46 -21.23
N ILE A 36 10.88 -44.32 -21.31
CA ILE A 36 11.20 -43.47 -20.17
C ILE A 36 9.93 -42.84 -19.61
N GLU A 37 9.05 -42.31 -20.46
CA GLU A 37 7.76 -41.79 -20.07
C GLU A 37 6.86 -42.83 -19.39
N SER A 38 6.93 -44.11 -19.87
CA SER A 38 6.21 -45.20 -19.23
C SER A 38 6.76 -45.50 -17.83
N LEU A 39 8.07 -45.46 -17.64
CA LEU A 39 8.69 -45.60 -16.32
C LEU A 39 8.30 -44.47 -15.37
N ILE A 40 8.23 -43.24 -15.86
CA ILE A 40 7.74 -42.06 -15.08
C ILE A 40 6.29 -42.26 -14.66
N ARG A 41 5.40 -42.64 -15.59
CA ARG A 41 4.00 -42.92 -15.32
C ARG A 41 3.79 -44.05 -14.31
N SER A 42 4.63 -45.07 -14.34
CA SER A 42 4.62 -46.18 -13.37
C SER A 42 5.38 -45.90 -12.08
N GLN A 43 5.80 -44.63 -11.85
CA GLN A 43 6.54 -44.17 -10.66
C GLN A 43 7.89 -44.86 -10.42
N GLN A 44 8.49 -45.45 -11.44
CA GLN A 44 9.79 -46.11 -11.39
C GLN A 44 10.92 -45.09 -11.68
N TYR A 45 11.03 -44.07 -10.82
CA TYR A 45 11.85 -42.90 -11.07
C TYR A 45 13.34 -43.19 -11.20
N ASP A 46 13.91 -44.11 -10.38
CA ASP A 46 15.31 -44.48 -10.47
C ASP A 46 15.64 -45.15 -11.81
N GLN A 47 14.77 -46.03 -12.29
CA GLN A 47 14.91 -46.66 -13.58
C GLN A 47 14.73 -45.68 -14.73
N ALA A 48 13.78 -44.75 -14.59
CA ALA A 48 13.57 -43.68 -15.56
C ALA A 48 14.83 -42.78 -15.69
N LEU A 49 15.44 -42.41 -14.56
CA LEU A 49 16.65 -41.59 -14.53
C LEU A 49 17.84 -42.31 -15.20
N GLN A 50 18.07 -43.58 -14.82
CA GLN A 50 19.13 -44.39 -15.43
C GLN A 50 18.93 -44.55 -16.94
N ALA A 51 17.67 -44.78 -17.36
CA ALA A 51 17.34 -44.92 -18.77
C ALA A 51 17.53 -43.59 -19.53
N ALA A 52 17.12 -42.44 -18.97
CA ALA A 52 17.34 -41.16 -19.57
C ALA A 52 18.84 -40.84 -19.73
N GLN A 53 19.62 -41.04 -18.69
CA GLN A 53 21.07 -40.84 -18.71
C GLN A 53 21.79 -41.77 -19.70
N ALA A 54 21.35 -43.05 -19.78
CA ALA A 54 21.91 -43.99 -20.77
C ALA A 54 21.58 -43.57 -22.22
N ALA A 55 20.40 -43.04 -22.45
CA ALA A 55 19.99 -42.48 -23.75
C ALA A 55 20.78 -41.19 -24.09
N LEU A 56 20.95 -40.28 -23.12
CA LEU A 56 21.73 -39.05 -23.29
C LEU A 56 23.20 -39.28 -23.60
N ARG A 57 23.81 -40.37 -23.11
CA ARG A 57 25.19 -40.77 -23.52
C ARG A 57 25.29 -41.07 -25.00
N LYS A 58 24.20 -41.54 -25.66
CA LYS A 58 24.15 -41.82 -27.09
C LYS A 58 23.73 -40.64 -27.92
N THR A 59 22.79 -39.84 -27.39
CA THR A 59 22.19 -38.69 -28.07
C THR A 59 22.19 -37.44 -27.16
N PRO A 60 23.38 -36.85 -26.90
CA PRO A 60 23.54 -35.74 -25.93
C PRO A 60 22.82 -34.45 -26.35
N ASN A 61 22.41 -34.32 -27.60
CA ASN A 61 21.74 -33.15 -28.15
C ASN A 61 20.21 -33.32 -28.29
N ASP A 62 19.62 -34.37 -27.70
CA ASP A 62 18.17 -34.51 -27.69
C ASP A 62 17.56 -33.75 -26.48
N PHE A 63 16.96 -32.60 -26.75
CA PHE A 63 16.34 -31.74 -25.73
C PHE A 63 15.18 -32.43 -24.97
N ARG A 64 14.53 -33.43 -25.57
CA ARG A 64 13.45 -34.20 -24.95
C ARG A 64 13.97 -35.08 -23.83
N LEU A 65 15.10 -35.72 -24.05
CA LEU A 65 15.76 -36.55 -23.02
C LEU A 65 16.23 -35.70 -21.83
N TRP A 66 16.83 -34.54 -22.09
CA TRP A 66 17.19 -33.59 -21.03
C TRP A 66 15.97 -33.10 -20.24
N THR A 67 14.83 -32.90 -20.91
CA THR A 67 13.58 -32.54 -20.26
C THR A 67 13.08 -33.67 -19.36
N LEU A 68 13.09 -34.92 -19.84
CA LEU A 68 12.69 -36.10 -19.05
C LEU A 68 13.59 -36.29 -17.83
N GLU A 69 14.91 -36.12 -17.99
CA GLU A 69 15.85 -36.14 -16.87
C GLU A 69 15.51 -35.08 -15.84
N GLY A 70 15.26 -33.82 -16.28
CA GLY A 70 14.84 -32.73 -15.41
C GLY A 70 13.55 -33.03 -14.68
N ILE A 71 12.54 -33.60 -15.34
CA ILE A 71 11.28 -34.01 -14.71
C ILE A 71 11.52 -35.04 -13.60
N VAL A 72 12.32 -36.10 -13.88
CA VAL A 72 12.58 -37.16 -12.89
C VAL A 72 13.36 -36.59 -11.69
N LEU A 73 14.42 -35.81 -11.95
CA LEU A 73 15.21 -35.17 -10.90
C LEU A 73 14.35 -34.25 -10.01
N SER A 74 13.40 -33.49 -10.61
CA SER A 74 12.51 -32.64 -9.88
C SER A 74 11.55 -33.43 -8.97
N ILE A 75 11.07 -34.60 -9.41
CA ILE A 75 10.21 -35.47 -8.61
C ILE A 75 11.02 -36.08 -7.44
N GLN A 76 12.30 -36.37 -7.64
CA GLN A 76 13.20 -36.89 -6.61
C GLN A 76 13.73 -35.82 -5.65
N GLY A 77 13.34 -34.53 -5.83
CA GLY A 77 13.76 -33.42 -4.99
C GLY A 77 15.17 -32.87 -5.30
N SER A 78 15.83 -33.37 -6.36
CA SER A 78 17.15 -32.89 -6.83
C SER A 78 16.94 -31.61 -7.68
N ASN A 79 16.38 -30.56 -7.06
CA ASN A 79 15.88 -29.36 -7.77
C ASN A 79 16.98 -28.65 -8.58
N GLN A 80 18.22 -28.54 -8.05
CA GLN A 80 19.30 -27.87 -8.77
C GLN A 80 19.71 -28.61 -10.01
N ASP A 81 19.81 -29.95 -9.93
CA ASP A 81 20.16 -30.78 -11.08
C ASP A 81 19.04 -30.80 -12.12
N ALA A 82 17.79 -30.77 -11.66
CA ALA A 82 16.63 -30.64 -12.52
C ALA A 82 16.65 -29.32 -13.31
N VAL A 83 16.94 -28.18 -12.65
CA VAL A 83 17.10 -26.88 -13.31
C VAL A 83 18.22 -26.95 -14.36
N ASN A 84 19.37 -27.53 -14.04
CA ASN A 84 20.48 -27.68 -14.96
C ASN A 84 20.08 -28.52 -16.21
N ALA A 85 19.31 -29.59 -16.01
CA ALA A 85 18.81 -30.44 -17.10
C ALA A 85 17.81 -29.67 -17.98
N PHE A 86 16.85 -28.90 -17.39
CA PHE A 86 15.93 -28.06 -18.15
C PHE A 86 16.67 -26.97 -18.92
N GLN A 87 17.64 -26.29 -18.32
CA GLN A 87 18.47 -25.29 -18.99
C GLN A 87 19.24 -25.90 -20.18
N LYS A 88 19.75 -27.12 -20.02
CA LYS A 88 20.39 -27.82 -21.14
C LYS A 88 19.38 -28.14 -22.25
N ALA A 89 18.17 -28.58 -21.91
CA ALA A 89 17.08 -28.77 -22.89
C ALA A 89 16.77 -27.46 -23.62
N LEU A 90 16.63 -26.35 -22.91
CA LEU A 90 16.33 -25.04 -23.47
C LEU A 90 17.47 -24.42 -24.26
N SER A 91 18.73 -24.78 -23.97
CA SER A 91 19.87 -24.40 -24.81
C SER A 91 19.81 -25.05 -26.18
N LEU A 92 19.19 -26.23 -26.29
CA LEU A 92 19.02 -26.99 -27.54
C LEU A 92 17.71 -26.62 -28.26
N SER A 93 16.66 -26.35 -27.49
CA SER A 93 15.33 -25.95 -27.98
C SER A 93 14.74 -24.85 -27.09
N PRO A 94 14.99 -23.55 -27.40
CA PRO A 94 14.72 -22.41 -26.50
C PRO A 94 13.24 -22.18 -26.13
N ASN A 95 12.31 -22.73 -26.90
CA ASN A 95 10.87 -22.55 -26.72
C ASN A 95 10.13 -23.88 -26.42
N TYR A 96 10.85 -24.92 -25.98
CA TYR A 96 10.22 -26.19 -25.70
C TYR A 96 9.32 -26.09 -24.44
N PRO A 97 7.97 -26.23 -24.58
CA PRO A 97 7.06 -25.88 -23.51
C PRO A 97 7.24 -26.71 -22.23
N ALA A 98 7.53 -28.01 -22.37
CA ALA A 98 7.68 -28.89 -21.22
C ALA A 98 8.92 -28.53 -20.37
N ALA A 99 10.03 -28.15 -21.00
CA ALA A 99 11.23 -27.71 -20.29
C ALA A 99 11.03 -26.31 -19.67
N LEU A 100 10.39 -25.37 -20.39
CA LEU A 100 10.05 -24.05 -19.85
C LEU A 100 9.18 -24.17 -18.60
N LYS A 101 8.06 -24.92 -18.67
CA LYS A 101 7.16 -25.12 -17.53
C LYS A 101 7.84 -25.85 -16.37
N GLY A 102 8.74 -26.81 -16.68
CA GLY A 102 9.51 -27.53 -15.67
C GLY A 102 10.49 -26.61 -14.90
N GLU A 103 11.29 -25.82 -15.63
CA GLU A 103 12.23 -24.88 -15.03
C GLU A 103 11.51 -23.78 -14.25
N VAL A 104 10.48 -23.15 -14.86
CA VAL A 104 9.68 -22.10 -14.23
C VAL A 104 9.11 -22.58 -12.89
N ARG A 105 8.53 -23.79 -12.83
CA ARG A 105 7.95 -24.30 -11.60
C ARG A 105 8.98 -24.37 -10.46
N LEU A 106 10.19 -24.85 -10.75
CA LEU A 106 11.24 -24.96 -9.74
C LEU A 106 11.78 -23.61 -9.31
N LEU A 107 12.00 -22.69 -10.25
CA LEU A 107 12.45 -21.34 -9.97
C LEU A 107 11.40 -20.57 -9.17
N TYR A 108 10.11 -20.69 -9.54
CA TYR A 108 9.00 -20.06 -8.81
C TYR A 108 8.90 -20.58 -7.37
N GLN A 109 8.98 -21.90 -7.16
CA GLN A 109 9.00 -22.49 -5.82
C GLN A 109 10.18 -21.99 -4.96
N ALA A 110 11.32 -21.74 -5.60
CA ALA A 110 12.51 -21.16 -4.95
C ALA A 110 12.44 -19.63 -4.83
N GLN A 111 11.35 -18.98 -5.27
CA GLN A 111 11.20 -17.52 -5.33
C GLN A 111 12.32 -16.84 -6.15
N ASP A 112 12.82 -17.51 -7.17
CA ASP A 112 13.92 -17.04 -8.01
C ASP A 112 13.39 -16.20 -9.18
N MET A 113 13.79 -14.95 -9.24
CA MET A 113 13.35 -13.99 -10.26
C MET A 113 13.76 -14.37 -11.69
N ARG A 114 14.67 -15.34 -11.87
CA ARG A 114 14.99 -15.91 -13.19
C ARG A 114 13.79 -16.60 -13.85
N ALA A 115 12.72 -16.89 -13.10
CA ALA A 115 11.47 -17.39 -13.65
C ALA A 115 10.76 -16.36 -14.55
N ILE A 116 10.87 -15.05 -14.28
CA ILE A 116 10.15 -13.97 -14.99
C ILE A 116 10.36 -14.04 -16.50
N PRO A 117 11.59 -14.00 -17.06
CA PRO A 117 11.78 -14.03 -18.51
C PRO A 117 11.33 -15.36 -19.16
N LEU A 118 11.23 -16.44 -18.40
CA LEU A 118 10.70 -17.71 -18.88
C LEU A 118 9.17 -17.71 -18.89
N LEU A 119 8.54 -17.11 -17.88
CA LEU A 119 7.09 -16.87 -17.83
C LEU A 119 6.63 -15.98 -18.99
N GLU A 120 7.35 -14.89 -19.26
CA GLU A 120 7.08 -14.03 -20.42
C GLU A 120 7.13 -14.81 -21.75
N LYS A 121 8.08 -15.75 -21.90
CA LYS A 121 8.14 -16.63 -23.09
C LYS A 121 6.94 -17.57 -23.18
N ILE A 122 6.49 -18.13 -22.05
CA ILE A 122 5.29 -18.97 -21.99
C ILE A 122 4.07 -18.13 -22.39
N LEU A 123 3.91 -16.94 -21.81
CA LEU A 123 2.78 -16.03 -22.08
C LEU A 123 2.81 -15.44 -23.49
N LYS A 124 3.97 -15.29 -24.08
CA LYS A 124 4.08 -14.92 -25.50
C LYS A 124 3.55 -16.01 -26.44
N ALA A 125 3.69 -17.27 -26.05
CA ALA A 125 3.17 -18.42 -26.82
C ALA A 125 1.69 -18.69 -26.52
N ASP A 126 1.29 -18.56 -25.25
CA ASP A 126 -0.06 -18.74 -24.76
C ASP A 126 -0.43 -17.63 -23.75
N PRO A 127 -0.97 -16.50 -24.22
CA PRO A 127 -1.36 -15.39 -23.35
C PRO A 127 -2.47 -15.72 -22.34
N LYS A 128 -3.14 -16.87 -22.50
CA LYS A 128 -4.24 -17.33 -21.65
C LYS A 128 -3.82 -18.41 -20.64
N ASP A 129 -2.53 -18.71 -20.51
CA ASP A 129 -2.03 -19.62 -19.46
C ASP A 129 -2.18 -18.95 -18.10
N GLU A 130 -3.33 -19.13 -17.44
CA GLU A 130 -3.68 -18.49 -16.16
C GLU A 130 -2.67 -18.83 -15.06
N ILE A 131 -2.10 -20.04 -15.06
CA ILE A 131 -1.06 -20.43 -14.09
C ILE A 131 0.21 -19.62 -14.30
N ALA A 132 0.61 -19.41 -15.54
CA ALA A 132 1.77 -18.57 -15.85
C ALA A 132 1.50 -17.09 -15.53
N GLN A 133 0.28 -16.60 -15.77
CA GLN A 133 -0.16 -15.25 -15.39
C GLN A 133 -0.06 -15.07 -13.86
N GLU A 134 -0.62 -15.99 -13.08
CA GLU A 134 -0.57 -15.95 -11.62
C GLU A 134 0.86 -15.99 -11.07
N MET A 135 1.69 -16.90 -11.59
CA MET A 135 3.09 -17.00 -11.18
C MET A 135 3.86 -15.71 -11.47
N LEU A 136 3.64 -15.09 -12.64
CA LEU A 136 4.28 -13.84 -13.01
C LEU A 136 3.83 -12.71 -12.07
N ALA A 137 2.53 -12.57 -11.85
CA ALA A 137 1.96 -11.57 -10.95
C ALA A 137 2.54 -11.64 -9.53
N ASN A 138 2.65 -12.85 -8.97
CA ASN A 138 3.22 -13.05 -7.63
C ASN A 138 4.72 -12.67 -7.55
N LEU A 139 5.49 -12.86 -8.63
CA LEU A 139 6.89 -12.47 -8.67
C LEU A 139 7.05 -10.96 -8.88
N GLU A 140 6.19 -10.33 -9.67
CA GLU A 140 6.16 -8.89 -9.88
C GLU A 140 5.76 -8.14 -8.61
N GLU A 141 4.77 -8.65 -7.85
CA GLU A 141 4.40 -8.12 -6.54
C GLU A 141 5.62 -8.09 -5.61
N LYS A 142 6.40 -9.18 -5.54
CA LYS A 142 7.61 -9.25 -4.72
C LYS A 142 8.72 -8.27 -5.15
N GLN A 143 8.73 -7.87 -6.40
CA GLN A 143 9.61 -6.81 -6.90
C GLN A 143 9.05 -5.39 -6.64
N GLY A 144 7.83 -5.28 -6.13
CA GLY A 144 7.13 -4.01 -5.96
C GLY A 144 6.49 -3.46 -7.24
N ASN A 145 6.44 -4.27 -8.32
CA ASN A 145 5.86 -3.90 -9.61
C ASN A 145 4.33 -4.13 -9.60
N CYS A 146 3.63 -3.51 -8.64
CA CYS A 146 2.21 -3.76 -8.41
C CYS A 146 1.32 -3.37 -9.59
N GLU A 147 1.68 -2.37 -10.40
CA GLU A 147 0.87 -1.97 -11.57
C GLU A 147 0.79 -3.08 -12.61
N ASP A 148 1.92 -3.72 -12.93
CA ASP A 148 1.99 -4.84 -13.89
C ASP A 148 1.35 -6.09 -13.28
N ALA A 149 1.64 -6.40 -12.01
CA ALA A 149 1.10 -7.55 -11.30
C ALA A 149 -0.44 -7.56 -11.29
N ILE A 150 -1.09 -6.40 -11.07
CA ILE A 150 -2.56 -6.27 -11.12
C ILE A 150 -3.11 -6.73 -12.46
N GLY A 151 -2.45 -6.37 -13.56
CA GLY A 151 -2.84 -6.81 -14.91
C GLY A 151 -2.83 -8.32 -15.06
N HIS A 152 -1.78 -8.97 -14.57
CA HIS A 152 -1.60 -10.43 -14.63
C HIS A 152 -2.55 -11.15 -13.65
N PHE A 153 -2.80 -10.61 -12.44
CA PHE A 153 -3.81 -11.15 -11.53
C PHE A 153 -5.22 -11.16 -12.14
N LEU A 154 -5.60 -10.10 -12.85
CA LEU A 154 -6.90 -10.04 -13.54
C LEU A 154 -7.03 -11.11 -14.64
N LEU A 155 -5.93 -11.47 -15.31
CA LEU A 155 -5.89 -12.49 -16.35
C LEU A 155 -5.86 -13.92 -15.79
N SER A 156 -5.60 -14.11 -14.50
CA SER A 156 -5.57 -15.40 -13.78
C SER A 156 -6.69 -15.55 -12.75
N ALA A 157 -7.75 -14.78 -12.88
CA ALA A 157 -8.79 -14.65 -11.84
C ALA A 157 -9.43 -15.99 -11.40
N GLU A 158 -9.62 -16.94 -12.30
CA GLU A 158 -10.22 -18.26 -11.96
C GLU A 158 -9.25 -19.10 -11.11
N VAL A 159 -7.98 -19.15 -11.48
CA VAL A 159 -6.94 -19.91 -10.75
C VAL A 159 -6.59 -19.22 -9.43
N MET A 160 -6.30 -17.92 -9.48
CA MET A 160 -5.96 -17.08 -8.32
C MET A 160 -7.05 -17.14 -7.26
N GLY A 161 -8.31 -17.15 -7.65
CA GLY A 161 -9.47 -17.13 -6.74
C GLY A 161 -9.54 -18.29 -5.74
N THR A 162 -8.76 -19.34 -5.93
CA THR A 162 -8.63 -20.49 -5.02
C THR A 162 -7.29 -20.51 -4.24
N HIS A 163 -6.39 -19.56 -4.51
CA HIS A 163 -5.07 -19.50 -3.93
C HIS A 163 -4.93 -18.32 -2.94
N PRO A 164 -4.96 -18.57 -1.61
CA PRO A 164 -4.91 -17.50 -0.62
C PRO A 164 -3.72 -16.56 -0.76
N ASN A 165 -2.52 -17.07 -1.03
CA ASN A 165 -1.32 -16.25 -1.17
C ASN A 165 -1.40 -15.28 -2.36
N SER A 166 -2.01 -15.71 -3.46
CA SER A 166 -2.17 -14.86 -4.64
C SER A 166 -3.27 -13.81 -4.45
N LEU A 167 -4.35 -14.15 -3.72
CA LEU A 167 -5.36 -13.16 -3.32
C LEU A 167 -4.77 -12.11 -2.38
N GLU A 168 -3.95 -12.53 -1.42
CA GLU A 168 -3.24 -11.62 -0.51
C GLU A 168 -2.31 -10.67 -1.29
N ALA A 169 -1.49 -11.21 -2.20
CA ALA A 169 -0.60 -10.43 -3.05
C ALA A 169 -1.37 -9.44 -3.95
N TYR A 170 -2.48 -9.88 -4.55
CA TYR A 170 -3.33 -9.02 -5.36
C TYR A 170 -3.98 -7.91 -4.54
N GLY A 171 -4.52 -8.23 -3.36
CA GLY A 171 -5.09 -7.25 -2.44
C GLY A 171 -4.04 -6.24 -1.96
N SER A 172 -2.82 -6.71 -1.65
CA SER A 172 -1.68 -5.86 -1.29
C SER A 172 -1.31 -4.90 -2.42
N CYS A 173 -1.24 -5.36 -3.66
CA CYS A 173 -0.97 -4.51 -4.81
C CYS A 173 -2.06 -3.45 -5.03
N LEU A 174 -3.33 -3.80 -4.87
CA LEU A 174 -4.42 -2.84 -4.94
C LEU A 174 -4.33 -1.79 -3.83
N TRP A 175 -3.94 -2.20 -2.63
CA TRP A 175 -3.68 -1.29 -1.51
C TRP A 175 -2.52 -0.33 -1.81
N GLN A 176 -1.36 -0.84 -2.23
CA GLN A 176 -0.17 -0.03 -2.55
C GLN A 176 -0.43 0.97 -3.68
N THR A 177 -1.26 0.61 -4.65
CA THR A 177 -1.67 1.48 -5.76
C THR A 177 -2.86 2.38 -5.43
N LYS A 178 -3.24 2.50 -4.14
CA LYS A 178 -4.30 3.37 -3.61
C LYS A 178 -5.69 3.09 -4.23
N GLN A 179 -6.03 1.81 -4.38
CA GLN A 179 -7.31 1.33 -4.90
C GLN A 179 -8.08 0.50 -3.84
N PRO A 180 -8.35 1.05 -2.62
CA PRO A 180 -8.94 0.27 -1.52
C PRO A 180 -10.31 -0.31 -1.89
N GLU A 181 -11.13 0.39 -2.67
CA GLU A 181 -12.45 -0.09 -3.06
C GLU A 181 -12.39 -1.38 -3.91
N LYS A 182 -11.32 -1.53 -4.71
CA LYS A 182 -11.10 -2.75 -5.49
C LYS A 182 -10.50 -3.88 -4.65
N ALA A 183 -9.78 -3.56 -3.59
CA ALA A 183 -9.21 -4.54 -2.68
C ALA A 183 -10.27 -5.21 -1.79
N ILE A 184 -11.39 -4.54 -1.51
CA ILE A 184 -12.48 -5.07 -0.66
C ILE A 184 -12.93 -6.46 -1.12
N PRO A 185 -13.44 -6.68 -2.36
CA PRO A 185 -13.91 -8.00 -2.78
C PRO A 185 -12.81 -9.06 -2.78
N VAL A 186 -11.55 -8.68 -2.95
CA VAL A 186 -10.41 -9.61 -2.89
C VAL A 186 -10.18 -10.11 -1.47
N PHE A 187 -10.17 -9.21 -0.49
CA PHE A 187 -10.02 -9.59 0.92
C PHE A 187 -11.28 -10.23 1.51
N GLU A 188 -12.48 -9.92 0.99
CA GLU A 188 -13.71 -10.68 1.30
C GLU A 188 -13.56 -12.15 0.88
N GLN A 189 -13.08 -12.39 -0.34
CA GLN A 189 -12.83 -13.74 -0.85
C GLN A 189 -11.75 -14.46 -0.04
N LEU A 190 -10.64 -13.77 0.28
CA LEU A 190 -9.58 -14.32 1.12
C LEU A 190 -10.08 -14.69 2.52
N SER A 191 -10.89 -13.81 3.13
CA SER A 191 -11.50 -14.06 4.44
C SER A 191 -12.47 -15.26 4.40
N ALA A 192 -13.22 -15.43 3.30
CA ALA A 192 -14.10 -16.59 3.11
C ALA A 192 -13.33 -17.90 2.93
N LEU A 193 -12.17 -17.88 2.29
CA LEU A 193 -11.29 -19.06 2.16
C LEU A 193 -10.60 -19.44 3.46
N LEU A 194 -10.33 -18.48 4.33
CA LEU A 194 -9.60 -18.67 5.59
C LEU A 194 -10.41 -18.17 6.80
N PRO A 195 -11.60 -18.73 7.07
CA PRO A 195 -12.55 -18.20 8.05
C PRO A 195 -12.00 -18.20 9.49
N ASP A 196 -11.09 -19.14 9.79
CA ASP A 196 -10.50 -19.30 11.14
C ASP A 196 -9.24 -18.43 11.34
N ARG A 197 -8.80 -17.72 10.30
CA ARG A 197 -7.64 -16.82 10.38
C ARG A 197 -8.08 -15.39 10.65
N THR A 198 -7.33 -14.71 11.51
CA THR A 198 -7.61 -13.30 11.89
C THR A 198 -7.10 -12.32 10.85
N TYR A 199 -5.92 -12.58 10.26
CA TYR A 199 -5.27 -11.62 9.36
C TYR A 199 -6.10 -11.23 8.12
N PRO A 200 -6.85 -12.14 7.42
CA PRO A 200 -7.65 -11.70 6.28
C PRO A 200 -8.80 -10.78 6.68
N LYS A 201 -9.33 -10.98 7.90
CA LYS A 201 -10.38 -10.11 8.46
C LYS A 201 -9.82 -8.73 8.82
N TYR A 202 -8.60 -8.69 9.34
CA TYR A 202 -7.90 -7.45 9.62
C TYR A 202 -7.61 -6.67 8.32
N ASP A 203 -7.04 -7.33 7.30
CA ASP A 203 -6.75 -6.71 6.01
C ASP A 203 -8.02 -6.17 5.33
N LEU A 204 -9.12 -6.94 5.40
CA LEU A 204 -10.43 -6.48 4.93
C LEU A 204 -10.90 -5.24 5.70
N ALA A 205 -10.73 -5.22 7.02
CA ALA A 205 -11.11 -4.06 7.82
C ALA A 205 -10.26 -2.83 7.50
N VAL A 206 -8.95 -2.99 7.25
CA VAL A 206 -8.03 -1.92 6.83
C VAL A 206 -8.53 -1.26 5.53
N VAL A 207 -8.82 -2.06 4.51
CA VAL A 207 -9.28 -1.49 3.23
C VAL A 207 -10.68 -0.88 3.32
N LEU A 208 -11.56 -1.41 4.19
CA LEU A 208 -12.88 -0.83 4.46
C LEU A 208 -12.78 0.53 5.16
N VAL A 209 -11.90 0.68 6.15
CA VAL A 209 -11.63 1.97 6.82
C VAL A 209 -11.09 2.98 5.81
N ALA A 210 -10.11 2.58 5.00
CA ALA A 210 -9.55 3.43 3.95
C ALA A 210 -10.60 3.86 2.89
N ALA A 211 -11.55 2.97 2.58
CA ALA A 211 -12.69 3.26 1.71
C ALA A 211 -13.82 4.02 2.43
N LYS A 212 -13.62 4.45 3.69
CA LYS A 212 -14.60 5.14 4.54
C LYS A 212 -15.89 4.34 4.81
N GLN A 213 -15.79 3.00 4.74
CA GLN A 213 -16.89 2.09 5.09
C GLN A 213 -16.75 1.60 6.53
N ASN A 214 -16.70 2.56 7.46
CA ASN A 214 -16.32 2.34 8.85
C ASN A 214 -17.29 1.41 9.61
N GLU A 215 -18.61 1.51 9.36
CA GLU A 215 -19.59 0.61 9.96
C GLU A 215 -19.41 -0.85 9.49
N ALA A 216 -19.01 -1.05 8.22
CA ALA A 216 -18.70 -2.39 7.71
C ALA A 216 -17.42 -2.93 8.33
N ALA A 217 -16.37 -2.09 8.50
CA ALA A 217 -15.14 -2.46 9.18
C ALA A 217 -15.42 -2.87 10.65
N LEU A 218 -16.23 -2.10 11.39
CA LEU A 218 -16.58 -2.40 12.78
C LEU A 218 -17.31 -3.73 12.92
N LYS A 219 -18.20 -4.10 12.00
CA LYS A 219 -18.87 -5.43 12.03
C LYS A 219 -17.87 -6.59 11.97
N ILE A 220 -16.71 -6.38 11.35
CA ILE A 220 -15.65 -7.38 11.25
C ILE A 220 -14.75 -7.31 12.48
N LEU A 221 -14.45 -6.10 12.98
CA LEU A 221 -13.50 -5.89 14.07
C LEU A 221 -14.11 -6.20 15.44
N GLU A 222 -15.39 -5.84 15.70
CA GLU A 222 -16.03 -6.04 17.02
C GLU A 222 -15.93 -7.49 17.55
N PRO A 223 -16.16 -8.54 16.75
CA PRO A 223 -15.96 -9.92 17.20
C PRO A 223 -14.50 -10.24 17.58
N LEU A 224 -13.52 -9.52 17.00
CA LEU A 224 -12.10 -9.71 17.26
C LEU A 224 -11.63 -8.99 18.53
N LEU A 225 -12.37 -7.95 18.98
CA LEU A 225 -12.07 -7.20 20.21
C LEU A 225 -12.42 -7.98 21.48
N THR A 226 -13.28 -8.99 21.40
CA THR A 226 -13.77 -9.77 22.55
C THR A 226 -12.88 -10.94 22.92
N ALA A 227 -11.81 -11.20 22.16
CA ALA A 227 -10.85 -12.27 22.46
C ALA A 227 -9.94 -11.85 23.65
N ASP A 228 -9.65 -12.78 24.57
CA ASP A 228 -8.79 -12.56 25.75
C ASP A 228 -7.38 -12.01 25.44
N GLN A 229 -7.00 -11.98 24.17
CA GLN A 229 -5.75 -11.41 23.65
C GLN A 229 -6.06 -10.63 22.38
N SER A 230 -6.65 -9.44 22.52
CA SER A 230 -6.84 -8.54 21.37
C SER A 230 -5.50 -8.08 20.84
N ASP A 231 -5.29 -8.22 19.54
CA ASP A 231 -4.12 -7.69 18.85
C ASP A 231 -4.12 -6.15 18.94
N PRO A 232 -3.02 -5.51 19.35
CA PRO A 232 -2.95 -4.05 19.44
C PRO A 232 -3.28 -3.32 18.14
N ASP A 233 -2.94 -3.90 16.98
CA ASP A 233 -3.26 -3.32 15.68
C ASP A 233 -4.77 -3.34 15.40
N ILE A 234 -5.47 -4.41 15.82
CA ILE A 234 -6.94 -4.49 15.74
C ILE A 234 -7.59 -3.43 16.63
N LEU A 235 -7.07 -3.23 17.84
CA LEU A 235 -7.57 -2.20 18.75
C LEU A 235 -7.40 -0.80 18.17
N SER A 236 -6.24 -0.52 17.58
CA SER A 236 -5.94 0.76 16.94
C SER A 236 -6.85 1.03 15.74
N LEU A 237 -7.01 0.04 14.85
CA LEU A 237 -7.89 0.15 13.68
C LEU A 237 -9.37 0.32 14.08
N ALA A 238 -9.82 -0.41 15.10
CA ALA A 238 -11.18 -0.26 15.62
C ALA A 238 -11.39 1.14 16.23
N SER A 239 -10.39 1.68 16.92
CA SER A 239 -10.43 3.05 17.42
C SER A 239 -10.61 4.06 16.30
N GLU A 240 -9.84 3.94 15.21
CA GLU A 240 -9.97 4.80 14.03
C GLU A 240 -11.38 4.71 13.42
N ALA A 241 -11.90 3.50 13.27
CA ALA A 241 -13.23 3.28 12.72
C ALA A 241 -14.34 3.86 13.63
N TYR A 242 -14.23 3.71 14.98
CA TYR A 242 -15.17 4.31 15.92
C TYR A 242 -15.11 5.84 15.90
N GLU A 243 -13.92 6.42 15.84
CA GLU A 243 -13.76 7.88 15.73
C GLU A 243 -14.39 8.39 14.44
N ALA A 244 -14.18 7.72 13.33
CA ALA A 244 -14.72 8.11 12.03
C ALA A 244 -16.26 8.11 11.97
N ILE A 245 -16.93 7.29 12.80
CA ILE A 245 -18.41 7.32 12.94
C ILE A 245 -18.89 8.21 14.10
N GLY A 246 -17.96 8.88 14.81
CA GLY A 246 -18.26 9.79 15.92
C GLY A 246 -18.52 9.10 17.28
N ASP A 247 -18.15 7.82 17.45
CA ASP A 247 -18.23 7.11 18.73
C ASP A 247 -16.89 7.20 19.50
N THR A 248 -16.42 8.42 19.71
CA THR A 248 -15.18 8.74 20.45
C THR A 248 -15.09 8.11 21.83
N PRO A 249 -16.19 7.95 22.60
CA PRO A 249 -16.14 7.26 23.89
C PRO A 249 -15.61 5.83 23.82
N LYS A 250 -15.72 5.16 22.67
CA LYS A 250 -15.11 3.83 22.45
C LYS A 250 -13.69 3.92 21.90
N ALA A 251 -13.38 4.92 21.10
CA ALA A 251 -12.10 5.04 20.44
C ALA A 251 -10.92 5.21 21.43
N GLY A 252 -10.99 6.18 22.33
CA GLY A 252 -9.91 6.48 23.28
C GLY A 252 -9.44 5.30 24.14
N PRO A 253 -10.35 4.56 24.79
CA PRO A 253 -9.99 3.37 25.57
C PRO A 253 -9.28 2.27 24.75
N LEU A 254 -9.68 2.05 23.50
CA LEU A 254 -9.06 1.05 22.62
C LEU A 254 -7.60 1.41 22.30
N LEU A 255 -7.31 2.68 21.96
CA LEU A 255 -5.94 3.13 21.74
C LEU A 255 -5.07 3.03 22.98
N ARG A 256 -5.60 3.38 24.16
CA ARG A 256 -4.87 3.20 25.42
C ARG A 256 -4.53 1.74 25.66
N GLN A 257 -5.48 0.83 25.38
CA GLN A 257 -5.23 -0.61 25.51
C GLN A 257 -4.16 -1.07 24.50
N ALA A 258 -4.18 -0.61 23.26
CA ALA A 258 -3.14 -0.90 22.26
C ALA A 258 -1.75 -0.45 22.73
N ILE A 259 -1.63 0.76 23.31
CA ILE A 259 -0.39 1.27 23.90
C ILE A 259 0.08 0.42 25.07
N VAL A 260 -0.82 -0.05 25.94
CA VAL A 260 -0.47 -0.91 27.08
C VAL A 260 0.06 -2.25 26.60
N LEU A 261 -0.54 -2.84 25.57
CA LEU A 261 -0.14 -4.14 25.03
C LEU A 261 1.17 -4.08 24.25
N ASN A 262 1.40 -3.01 23.49
CA ASN A 262 2.64 -2.80 22.76
C ASN A 262 3.16 -1.35 22.91
N PRO A 263 3.78 -1.03 24.03
CA PRO A 263 4.21 0.33 24.35
C PRO A 263 5.45 0.80 23.56
N SER A 264 5.99 -0.03 22.67
CA SER A 264 7.12 0.31 21.80
C SER A 264 6.70 0.68 20.37
N ASN A 265 5.42 0.63 20.04
CA ASN A 265 4.91 1.07 18.75
C ASN A 265 4.51 2.55 18.81
N ALA A 266 5.24 3.38 18.05
CA ALA A 266 5.01 4.82 17.99
C ALA A 266 3.66 5.20 17.37
N ASP A 267 3.16 4.40 16.43
CA ASP A 267 1.94 4.71 15.67
C ASP A 267 0.72 4.83 16.58
N TYR A 268 0.63 4.03 17.66
CA TYR A 268 -0.49 4.12 18.58
C TYR A 268 -0.49 5.43 19.38
N TYR A 269 0.69 5.93 19.75
CA TYR A 269 0.82 7.23 20.40
C TYR A 269 0.47 8.36 19.44
N VAL A 270 0.92 8.28 18.19
CA VAL A 270 0.58 9.27 17.16
C VAL A 270 -0.92 9.29 16.91
N ALA A 271 -1.56 8.12 16.79
CA ALA A 271 -3.02 8.02 16.66
C ALA A 271 -3.74 8.60 17.89
N PHE A 272 -3.23 8.36 19.11
CA PHE A 272 -3.80 8.96 20.32
C PHE A 272 -3.62 10.47 20.37
N ALA A 273 -2.48 11.00 19.91
CA ALA A 273 -2.28 12.44 19.80
C ALA A 273 -3.23 13.07 18.79
N ALA A 274 -3.47 12.43 17.64
CA ALA A 274 -4.45 12.88 16.66
C ALA A 274 -5.86 12.94 17.26
N LEU A 275 -6.28 11.90 17.97
CA LEU A 275 -7.55 11.89 18.70
C LEU A 275 -7.64 13.04 19.70
N CYS A 276 -6.56 13.31 20.46
CA CYS A 276 -6.52 14.42 21.42
C CYS A 276 -6.56 15.80 20.73
N LEU A 277 -5.95 15.93 19.55
CA LEU A 277 -6.03 17.16 18.74
C LEU A 277 -7.47 17.40 18.24
N ASP A 278 -8.13 16.35 17.77
CA ASP A 278 -9.50 16.43 17.26
C ASP A 278 -10.53 16.78 18.35
N HIS A 279 -10.23 16.44 19.61
CA HIS A 279 -11.12 16.64 20.75
C HIS A 279 -10.66 17.69 21.78
N ASP A 280 -9.74 18.56 21.43
CA ASP A 280 -9.19 19.63 22.28
C ASP A 280 -8.65 19.11 23.64
N SER A 281 -8.18 17.85 23.69
CA SER A 281 -7.69 17.19 24.91
C SER A 281 -6.16 17.22 24.95
N PHE A 282 -5.60 18.42 24.75
CA PHE A 282 -4.18 18.63 24.44
C PHE A 282 -3.24 18.16 25.57
N GLU A 283 -3.57 18.47 26.83
CA GLU A 283 -2.76 18.08 27.98
C GLU A 283 -2.70 16.54 28.13
N VAL A 284 -3.80 15.86 27.90
CA VAL A 284 -3.87 14.38 27.92
C VAL A 284 -2.97 13.78 26.82
N GLY A 285 -3.03 14.38 25.63
CA GLY A 285 -2.15 14.03 24.53
C GLY A 285 -0.66 14.24 24.86
N ILE A 286 -0.32 15.39 25.44
CA ILE A 286 1.06 15.72 25.86
C ILE A 286 1.56 14.69 26.87
N ASP A 287 0.77 14.36 27.87
CA ASP A 287 1.16 13.36 28.89
C ASP A 287 1.39 11.97 28.25
N MET A 288 0.55 11.57 27.31
CA MET A 288 0.74 10.32 26.59
C MET A 288 2.00 10.36 25.74
N MET A 289 2.27 11.46 25.00
CA MET A 289 3.51 11.62 24.23
C MET A 289 4.75 11.60 25.13
N ASN A 290 4.69 12.23 26.32
CA ASN A 290 5.77 12.18 27.30
C ASN A 290 6.04 10.73 27.74
N ALA A 291 5.00 9.94 28.00
CA ALA A 291 5.13 8.52 28.35
C ALA A 291 5.75 7.70 27.21
N GLY A 292 5.35 7.97 25.96
CA GLY A 292 5.92 7.34 24.77
C GLY A 292 7.40 7.65 24.60
N LEU A 293 7.78 8.92 24.72
CA LEU A 293 9.15 9.41 24.54
C LEU A 293 10.14 8.94 25.62
N LEU A 294 9.64 8.49 26.80
CA LEU A 294 10.48 7.80 27.79
C LEU A 294 10.96 6.43 27.29
N ARG A 295 10.29 5.83 26.33
CA ARG A 295 10.56 4.49 25.79
C ARG A 295 11.11 4.52 24.37
N ILE A 296 10.61 5.45 23.55
CA ILE A 296 10.88 5.56 22.12
C ILE A 296 11.50 6.94 21.87
N THR A 297 12.83 7.04 22.08
CA THR A 297 13.53 8.34 22.09
C THR A 297 13.94 8.87 20.71
N ASN A 298 13.96 8.00 19.68
CA ASN A 298 14.50 8.32 18.35
C ASN A 298 13.43 8.31 17.24
N GLU A 299 12.18 8.51 17.60
CA GLU A 299 11.07 8.51 16.67
C GLU A 299 10.57 9.93 16.39
N PRO A 300 10.84 10.50 15.22
CA PRO A 300 10.48 11.89 14.89
C PRO A 300 9.00 12.19 15.01
N SER A 301 8.14 11.21 14.67
CA SER A 301 6.69 11.37 14.67
C SER A 301 6.11 11.69 16.05
N LEU A 302 6.72 11.19 17.13
CA LEU A 302 6.31 11.49 18.50
C LEU A 302 6.63 12.94 18.89
N TYR A 303 7.78 13.45 18.48
CA TYR A 303 8.14 14.86 18.71
C TYR A 303 7.24 15.79 17.88
N ILE A 304 6.97 15.45 16.62
CA ILE A 304 6.03 16.21 15.78
C ILE A 304 4.66 16.27 16.45
N SER A 305 4.12 15.13 16.86
CA SER A 305 2.80 15.04 17.48
C SER A 305 2.73 15.83 18.79
N ARG A 306 3.78 15.76 19.66
CA ARG A 306 3.83 16.54 20.89
C ARG A 306 4.00 18.03 20.63
N GLY A 307 4.79 18.40 19.65
CA GLY A 307 4.97 19.78 19.22
C GLY A 307 3.66 20.40 18.74
N LEU A 308 2.87 19.65 17.95
CA LEU A 308 1.53 20.08 17.53
C LEU A 308 0.58 20.30 18.72
N LEU A 309 0.61 19.42 19.71
CA LEU A 309 -0.18 19.55 20.94
C LEU A 309 0.27 20.77 21.77
N TYR A 310 1.57 21.01 21.92
CA TYR A 310 2.08 22.22 22.58
C TYR A 310 1.67 23.51 21.87
N ALA A 311 1.66 23.51 20.54
CA ALA A 311 1.20 24.66 19.76
C ALA A 311 -0.26 24.99 20.04
N GLN A 312 -1.13 23.99 20.25
CA GLN A 312 -2.56 24.21 20.57
C GLN A 312 -2.77 24.89 21.94
N ILE A 313 -1.88 24.67 22.88
CA ILE A 313 -1.93 25.36 24.20
C ILE A 313 -1.06 26.62 24.25
N ALA A 314 -0.59 27.10 23.09
CA ALA A 314 0.27 28.26 22.94
C ALA A 314 1.64 28.17 23.68
N ASP A 315 2.11 26.94 23.96
CA ASP A 315 3.48 26.68 24.48
C ASP A 315 4.46 26.54 23.29
N TYR A 316 4.65 27.65 22.59
CA TYR A 316 5.40 27.65 21.31
C TYR A 316 6.88 27.31 21.49
N ASP A 317 7.48 27.65 22.64
CA ASP A 317 8.90 27.33 22.91
C ASP A 317 9.13 25.80 22.96
N LYS A 318 8.21 25.06 23.59
CA LYS A 318 8.29 23.60 23.60
C LYS A 318 7.93 23.00 22.26
N ALA A 319 6.97 23.57 21.54
CA ALA A 319 6.63 23.14 20.20
C ALA A 319 7.83 23.24 19.27
N GLU A 320 8.53 24.38 19.25
CA GLU A 320 9.72 24.61 18.44
C GLU A 320 10.88 23.67 18.81
N ALA A 321 11.10 23.42 20.11
CA ALA A 321 12.10 22.49 20.59
C ALA A 321 11.83 21.06 20.11
N ASP A 322 10.57 20.63 20.10
CA ASP A 322 10.16 19.32 19.62
C ASP A 322 10.34 19.21 18.09
N PHE A 323 9.89 20.19 17.31
CA PHE A 323 10.08 20.17 15.85
C PHE A 323 11.57 20.22 15.46
N SER A 324 12.38 21.00 16.16
CA SER A 324 13.84 21.01 15.95
C SER A 324 14.49 19.66 16.30
N THR A 325 13.94 18.94 17.28
CA THR A 325 14.40 17.59 17.60
C THR A 325 14.00 16.59 16.53
N ALA A 326 12.76 16.65 16.02
CA ALA A 326 12.28 15.81 14.93
C ALA A 326 13.12 16.02 13.66
N GLU A 327 13.41 17.26 13.29
CA GLU A 327 14.24 17.61 12.14
C GLU A 327 15.67 17.04 12.26
N ARG A 328 16.26 17.09 13.45
CA ARG A 328 17.60 16.53 13.71
C ARG A 328 17.61 15.01 13.62
N LEU A 329 16.52 14.34 13.99
CA LEU A 329 16.39 12.87 13.93
C LEU A 329 16.15 12.39 12.51
N ASP A 330 15.41 13.14 11.71
CA ASP A 330 15.12 12.83 10.31
C ASP A 330 15.07 14.10 9.45
N SER A 331 16.25 14.47 8.92
CA SER A 331 16.40 15.64 8.04
C SER A 331 15.69 15.52 6.68
N GLY A 332 15.08 14.37 6.36
CA GLY A 332 14.33 14.12 5.12
C GLY A 332 12.83 14.40 5.25
N GLN A 333 12.31 14.55 6.45
CA GLN A 333 10.89 14.83 6.64
C GLN A 333 10.58 16.33 6.52
N SER A 334 10.10 16.72 5.34
CA SER A 334 9.60 18.09 5.10
C SER A 334 8.44 18.53 6.02
N ILE A 335 7.80 17.60 6.73
CA ILE A 335 6.72 17.88 7.68
C ILE A 335 7.19 18.67 8.90
N SER A 336 8.39 18.39 9.44
CA SER A 336 8.93 19.10 10.60
C SER A 336 9.24 20.56 10.28
N VAL A 337 9.76 20.84 9.10
CA VAL A 337 10.02 22.22 8.62
C VAL A 337 8.70 22.99 8.47
N TYR A 338 7.68 22.38 7.85
CA TYR A 338 6.38 23.04 7.67
C TYR A 338 5.66 23.30 9.01
N THR A 339 5.74 22.37 9.96
CA THR A 339 5.09 22.55 11.29
C THR A 339 5.80 23.60 12.12
N LYS A 340 7.11 23.72 12.02
CA LYS A 340 7.87 24.78 12.68
C LYS A 340 7.44 26.16 12.16
N ASP A 341 7.40 26.33 10.84
CA ASP A 341 6.97 27.57 10.19
C ASP A 341 5.52 27.95 10.57
N ILE A 342 4.62 26.97 10.67
CA ILE A 342 3.22 27.20 11.08
C ILE A 342 3.15 27.66 12.56
N VAL A 343 3.94 27.06 13.44
CA VAL A 343 3.96 27.42 14.87
C VAL A 343 4.60 28.80 15.09
N GLU A 344 5.68 29.10 14.39
CA GLU A 344 6.24 30.46 14.40
C GLU A 344 5.20 31.49 13.92
N LEU A 345 4.44 31.17 12.87
CA LEU A 345 3.37 32.02 12.37
C LEU A 345 2.23 32.19 13.40
N GLN A 346 1.80 31.12 14.07
CA GLN A 346 0.75 31.17 15.09
C GLN A 346 1.21 31.95 16.33
N ARG A 347 2.47 31.76 16.75
CA ARG A 347 3.08 32.58 17.81
C ARG A 347 3.01 34.08 17.46
N ASP A 348 3.46 34.43 16.25
CA ASP A 348 3.54 35.80 15.79
C ASP A 348 2.15 36.45 15.64
N MET A 349 1.15 35.66 15.25
CA MET A 349 -0.25 36.13 15.16
C MET A 349 -0.91 36.25 16.54
N SER A 350 -0.55 35.44 17.53
CA SER A 350 -1.17 35.44 18.87
C SER A 350 -0.53 36.44 19.84
N ASP A 351 0.76 36.78 19.63
CA ASP A 351 1.51 37.62 20.54
C ASP A 351 1.30 39.12 20.27
N LYS A 352 0.08 39.61 20.59
CA LYS A 352 -0.21 41.04 20.58
C LYS A 352 0.59 41.84 21.61
N ALA A 353 1.27 41.19 22.53
CA ALA A 353 2.08 41.79 23.58
C ALA A 353 3.54 42.09 23.16
N HIS A 354 3.99 41.39 22.09
CA HIS A 354 5.39 41.54 21.60
C HIS A 354 5.41 41.68 20.05
N PRO A 355 4.97 42.86 19.54
CA PRO A 355 4.90 43.12 18.09
C PRO A 355 6.29 43.10 17.42
N GLU A 356 7.40 43.17 18.18
CA GLU A 356 8.74 43.04 17.68
C GLU A 356 9.17 41.61 17.26
N LYS A 357 8.38 40.60 17.61
CA LYS A 357 8.61 39.19 17.22
C LYS A 357 7.75 38.72 16.08
N ALA A 358 6.83 39.56 15.58
CA ALA A 358 5.96 39.18 14.47
C ALA A 358 6.77 38.95 13.19
N LEU A 359 6.53 37.86 12.49
CA LEU A 359 7.15 37.54 11.21
C LEU A 359 6.84 38.66 10.21
N THR A 360 7.88 39.33 9.75
CA THR A 360 7.72 40.49 8.86
C THR A 360 7.77 40.06 7.39
N LEU A 361 7.21 40.87 6.51
CA LEU A 361 7.37 40.69 5.06
C LEU A 361 8.84 40.61 4.65
N SER A 362 9.76 41.27 5.41
CA SER A 362 11.18 41.23 5.13
C SER A 362 11.81 39.89 5.47
N ASP A 363 11.34 39.22 6.52
CA ASP A 363 11.84 37.91 6.95
C ASP A 363 11.42 36.83 5.95
N ILE A 364 10.15 36.81 5.52
CA ILE A 364 9.69 35.89 4.47
C ILE A 364 10.42 36.11 3.16
N ARG A 365 10.65 37.38 2.77
CA ARG A 365 11.44 37.66 1.56
C ARG A 365 12.90 37.23 1.69
N ALA A 366 13.48 37.26 2.88
CA ALA A 366 14.81 36.71 3.14
C ALA A 366 14.83 35.19 2.98
N GLN A 367 13.89 34.48 3.60
CA GLN A 367 13.76 33.02 3.48
C GLN A 367 13.48 32.58 2.02
N LEU A 368 12.70 33.34 1.27
CA LEU A 368 12.45 33.05 -0.15
C LEU A 368 13.69 33.17 -1.04
N LYS A 369 14.76 33.87 -0.60
CA LYS A 369 16.06 33.86 -1.34
C LYS A 369 16.75 32.50 -1.22
N ASP A 370 16.64 31.88 -0.05
CA ASP A 370 17.26 30.59 0.22
C ASP A 370 16.37 29.43 -0.26
N HIS A 371 15.05 29.62 -0.24
CA HIS A 371 14.05 28.63 -0.61
C HIS A 371 13.06 29.16 -1.67
N PRO A 372 13.50 29.48 -2.89
CA PRO A 372 12.67 30.15 -3.93
C PRO A 372 11.54 29.26 -4.45
N ASP A 373 11.61 27.94 -4.24
CA ASP A 373 10.62 26.96 -4.69
C ASP A 373 9.65 26.54 -3.58
N SER A 374 9.63 27.25 -2.43
CA SER A 374 8.69 26.96 -1.35
C SER A 374 7.31 27.53 -1.67
N ALA A 375 6.37 26.65 -2.01
CA ALA A 375 4.96 27.04 -2.23
C ALA A 375 4.35 27.69 -0.99
N PHE A 376 4.74 27.22 0.19
CA PHE A 376 4.24 27.73 1.46
C PHE A 376 4.73 29.16 1.74
N LEU A 377 6.03 29.44 1.59
CA LEU A 377 6.57 30.80 1.76
C LEU A 377 5.94 31.80 0.78
N HIS A 378 5.70 31.40 -0.44
CA HIS A 378 4.97 32.23 -1.40
C HIS A 378 3.51 32.48 -0.98
N TYR A 379 2.82 31.49 -0.44
CA TYR A 379 1.48 31.65 0.13
C TYR A 379 1.49 32.61 1.32
N LEU A 380 2.45 32.45 2.27
CA LEU A 380 2.60 33.32 3.44
C LEU A 380 2.88 34.76 3.05
N LEU A 381 3.81 34.97 2.12
CA LEU A 381 4.10 36.31 1.61
C LEU A 381 2.81 36.99 1.09
N ALA A 382 2.07 36.28 0.26
CA ALA A 382 0.83 36.81 -0.30
C ALA A 382 -0.22 37.08 0.79
N LYS A 383 -0.38 36.15 1.73
CA LYS A 383 -1.33 36.23 2.84
C LYS A 383 -1.05 37.44 3.72
N LEU A 384 0.20 37.64 4.14
CA LEU A 384 0.58 38.81 4.95
C LEU A 384 0.39 40.13 4.20
N ILE A 385 0.73 40.19 2.91
CA ILE A 385 0.51 41.38 2.09
C ILE A 385 -0.99 41.74 2.07
N VAL A 386 -1.88 40.75 1.92
CA VAL A 386 -3.32 40.95 1.88
C VAL A 386 -3.87 41.38 3.25
N ASP A 387 -3.37 40.77 4.33
CA ASP A 387 -3.86 41.04 5.70
C ASP A 387 -3.35 42.40 6.23
N GLU A 388 -2.10 42.81 5.93
CA GLU A 388 -1.56 44.11 6.36
C GLU A 388 -2.23 45.34 5.67
N LYS A 389 -2.63 45.17 4.42
CA LYS A 389 -3.17 46.29 3.61
C LYS A 389 -4.42 45.90 2.82
N PRO A 390 -5.56 45.71 3.47
CA PRO A 390 -6.78 45.45 2.74
C PRO A 390 -7.16 46.68 1.88
N GLY A 391 -6.99 46.58 0.58
CA GLY A 391 -7.47 47.55 -0.40
C GLY A 391 -6.56 48.71 -0.77
N THR A 392 -5.24 48.69 -0.47
CA THR A 392 -4.33 49.80 -0.82
C THR A 392 -3.24 49.40 -1.84
N GLY A 393 -3.26 50.06 -3.00
CA GLY A 393 -2.16 50.16 -3.98
C GLY A 393 -2.03 49.02 -4.99
N SER A 394 -1.97 49.37 -6.28
CA SER A 394 -1.86 48.43 -7.38
C SER A 394 -0.62 47.53 -7.34
N ASP A 395 0.50 48.02 -6.80
CA ASP A 395 1.78 47.27 -6.80
C ASP A 395 1.84 46.20 -5.71
N VAL A 396 1.26 46.47 -4.51
CA VAL A 396 1.20 45.51 -3.40
C VAL A 396 0.26 44.36 -3.75
N SER A 397 -0.85 44.65 -4.40
CA SER A 397 -1.78 43.65 -4.92
C SER A 397 -1.14 42.78 -6.01
N ALA A 398 -0.26 43.36 -6.83
CA ALA A 398 0.44 42.62 -7.89
C ALA A 398 1.49 41.64 -7.33
N GLU A 399 2.23 42.00 -6.26
CA GLU A 399 3.17 41.09 -5.60
C GLU A 399 2.45 39.92 -4.95
N ALA A 400 1.37 40.18 -4.22
CA ALA A 400 0.55 39.15 -3.59
C ALA A 400 -0.02 38.19 -4.65
N MET A 401 -0.58 38.71 -5.73
CA MET A 401 -1.11 37.91 -6.83
C MET A 401 -0.03 37.03 -7.46
N LYS A 402 1.15 37.59 -7.75
CA LYS A 402 2.28 36.85 -8.31
C LYS A 402 2.72 35.71 -7.38
N SER A 403 2.82 35.99 -6.09
CA SER A 403 3.24 35.00 -5.09
C SER A 403 2.19 33.89 -4.93
N THR A 404 0.90 34.24 -4.89
CA THR A 404 -0.17 33.21 -4.80
C THR A 404 -0.20 32.32 -6.05
N LEU A 405 -0.04 32.91 -7.24
CA LEU A 405 0.04 32.17 -8.50
C LEU A 405 1.24 31.20 -8.50
N LEU A 406 2.38 31.62 -7.96
CA LEU A 406 3.56 30.78 -7.84
C LEU A 406 3.35 29.65 -6.83
N ALA A 407 2.74 29.94 -5.68
CA ALA A 407 2.36 28.92 -4.69
C ALA A 407 1.48 27.82 -5.30
N VAL A 408 0.44 28.19 -6.02
CA VAL A 408 -0.45 27.25 -6.71
C VAL A 408 0.25 26.49 -7.85
N LYS A 409 1.22 27.11 -8.53
CA LYS A 409 2.01 26.46 -9.57
C LYS A 409 2.97 25.42 -8.98
N LEU A 410 3.64 25.75 -7.88
CA LEU A 410 4.60 24.86 -7.21
C LEU A 410 3.88 23.69 -6.50
N LYS A 411 2.70 23.95 -5.95
CA LYS A 411 1.86 22.95 -5.29
C LYS A 411 0.41 23.05 -5.77
N PRO A 412 0.04 22.32 -6.83
CA PRO A 412 -1.30 22.40 -7.42
C PRO A 412 -2.45 21.97 -6.52
N ASP A 413 -2.21 21.13 -5.53
CA ASP A 413 -3.17 20.68 -4.51
C ASP A 413 -3.25 21.58 -3.26
N PHE A 414 -2.59 22.73 -3.25
CA PHE A 414 -2.56 23.65 -2.13
C PHE A 414 -3.88 24.42 -2.03
N VAL A 415 -4.84 23.85 -1.30
CA VAL A 415 -6.22 24.35 -1.18
C VAL A 415 -6.27 25.80 -0.68
N GLN A 416 -5.50 26.12 0.38
CA GLN A 416 -5.48 27.46 0.99
C GLN A 416 -4.93 28.51 0.02
N ALA A 417 -3.93 28.19 -0.77
CA ALA A 417 -3.40 29.10 -1.79
C ALA A 417 -4.41 29.32 -2.93
N ARG A 418 -5.15 28.27 -3.33
CA ARG A 418 -6.24 28.42 -4.31
C ARG A 418 -7.39 29.25 -3.79
N ASP A 419 -7.74 29.09 -2.53
CA ASP A 419 -8.81 29.89 -1.87
C ASP A 419 -8.41 31.36 -1.76
N LEU A 420 -7.16 31.64 -1.36
CA LEU A 420 -6.62 33.00 -1.37
C LEU A 420 -6.64 33.60 -2.78
N LEU A 421 -6.23 32.86 -3.80
CA LEU A 421 -6.26 33.29 -5.19
C LEU A 421 -7.69 33.58 -5.66
N ALA A 422 -8.66 32.76 -5.29
CA ALA A 422 -10.07 32.98 -5.59
C ALA A 422 -10.58 34.26 -4.93
N SER A 423 -10.26 34.53 -3.67
CA SER A 423 -10.64 35.76 -2.97
C SER A 423 -10.04 37.02 -3.62
N MET A 424 -8.80 36.93 -4.08
CA MET A 424 -8.15 38.03 -4.80
C MET A 424 -8.78 38.30 -6.19
N TYR A 425 -9.18 37.26 -6.90
CA TYR A 425 -9.92 37.39 -8.16
C TYR A 425 -11.32 38.04 -7.89
N MET A 426 -12.02 37.61 -6.84
CA MET A 426 -13.31 38.23 -6.45
C MET A 426 -13.17 39.69 -6.11
N SER A 427 -12.13 40.09 -5.36
CA SER A 427 -11.85 41.49 -5.01
C SER A 427 -11.61 42.35 -6.26
N SER A 428 -11.16 41.74 -7.35
CA SER A 428 -10.96 42.37 -8.67
C SER A 428 -12.17 42.20 -9.60
N ASN A 429 -13.32 41.73 -9.13
CA ASN A 429 -14.53 41.40 -9.88
C ASN A 429 -14.32 40.36 -11.01
N GLN A 430 -13.26 39.53 -10.92
CA GLN A 430 -12.94 38.48 -11.87
C GLN A 430 -13.57 37.16 -11.42
N TYR A 431 -14.90 37.08 -11.48
CA TYR A 431 -15.64 35.92 -10.94
C TYR A 431 -15.42 34.61 -11.70
N GLY A 432 -15.13 34.65 -13.02
CA GLY A 432 -14.83 33.45 -13.80
C GLY A 432 -13.58 32.71 -13.29
N PRO A 433 -12.41 33.36 -13.24
CA PRO A 433 -11.20 32.78 -12.62
C PRO A 433 -11.37 32.37 -11.16
N ALA A 434 -12.14 33.14 -10.36
CA ALA A 434 -12.42 32.80 -8.98
C ALA A 434 -13.18 31.45 -8.87
N ILE A 435 -14.22 31.26 -9.69
CA ILE A 435 -14.99 30.01 -9.75
C ILE A 435 -14.08 28.81 -10.08
N GLU A 436 -13.17 28.99 -11.05
CA GLU A 436 -12.23 27.96 -11.45
C GLU A 436 -11.33 27.56 -10.27
N GLN A 437 -10.74 28.51 -9.55
CA GLN A 437 -9.86 28.20 -8.41
C GLN A 437 -10.63 27.52 -7.26
N CYS A 438 -11.85 27.97 -6.95
CA CYS A 438 -12.68 27.31 -5.96
C CYS A 438 -13.03 25.87 -6.35
N ARG A 439 -13.36 25.60 -7.62
CA ARG A 439 -13.65 24.25 -8.10
C ARG A 439 -12.41 23.34 -8.01
N LEU A 440 -11.24 23.86 -8.37
CA LEU A 440 -9.98 23.11 -8.23
C LEU A 440 -9.63 22.84 -6.76
N ALA A 441 -9.86 23.80 -5.86
CA ALA A 441 -9.70 23.57 -4.42
C ALA A 441 -10.63 22.47 -3.92
N LEU A 442 -11.90 22.47 -4.35
CA LEU A 442 -12.90 21.46 -3.96
C LEU A 442 -12.68 20.07 -4.59
N GLN A 443 -11.86 19.94 -5.64
CA GLN A 443 -11.43 18.65 -6.15
C GLN A 443 -10.48 17.95 -5.15
N HIS A 444 -9.61 18.72 -4.49
CA HIS A 444 -8.64 18.20 -3.52
C HIS A 444 -9.22 18.12 -2.10
N ALA A 445 -10.03 19.11 -1.72
CA ALA A 445 -10.72 19.16 -0.43
C ALA A 445 -12.23 19.39 -0.63
N PRO A 446 -13.00 18.35 -0.94
CA PRO A 446 -14.42 18.48 -1.28
C PRO A 446 -15.25 19.20 -0.22
N ASN A 447 -14.90 19.10 1.05
CA ASN A 447 -15.63 19.68 2.17
C ASN A 447 -15.00 20.98 2.72
N ASP A 448 -14.06 21.59 2.00
CA ASP A 448 -13.48 22.86 2.41
C ASP A 448 -14.55 23.96 2.42
N ARG A 449 -14.81 24.48 3.61
CA ARG A 449 -15.92 25.42 3.85
C ARG A 449 -15.65 26.79 3.24
N SER A 450 -14.38 27.22 3.23
CA SER A 450 -13.97 28.51 2.66
C SER A 450 -14.14 28.50 1.14
N ALA A 451 -13.64 27.46 0.49
CA ALA A 451 -13.78 27.27 -0.96
C ALA A 451 -15.25 27.13 -1.39
N LEU A 452 -16.09 26.41 -0.62
CA LEU A 452 -17.52 26.33 -0.85
C LEU A 452 -18.20 27.73 -0.74
N TYR A 453 -17.85 28.46 0.30
CA TYR A 453 -18.40 29.82 0.52
C TYR A 453 -18.00 30.77 -0.61
N HIS A 454 -16.71 30.81 -0.96
CA HIS A 454 -16.22 31.66 -2.03
C HIS A 454 -16.80 31.24 -3.39
N LEU A 455 -17.00 29.96 -3.66
CA LEU A 455 -17.67 29.49 -4.88
C LEU A 455 -19.11 30.00 -4.96
N ILE A 456 -19.87 29.89 -3.86
CA ILE A 456 -21.25 30.40 -3.80
C ILE A 456 -21.32 31.91 -4.09
N ILE A 457 -20.41 32.71 -3.49
CA ILE A 457 -20.33 34.12 -3.71
C ILE A 457 -19.96 34.46 -5.17
N ALA A 458 -18.93 33.80 -5.69
CA ALA A 458 -18.45 34.02 -7.06
C ALA A 458 -19.54 33.68 -8.10
N LEU A 459 -20.24 32.55 -7.93
CA LEU A 459 -21.37 32.16 -8.79
C LEU A 459 -22.51 33.18 -8.74
N ARG A 460 -22.88 33.68 -7.55
CA ARG A 460 -23.94 34.73 -7.42
C ARG A 460 -23.59 36.01 -8.15
N HIS A 461 -22.33 36.41 -8.14
CA HIS A 461 -21.88 37.66 -8.77
C HIS A 461 -21.48 37.51 -10.24
N SER A 462 -21.29 36.29 -10.74
CA SER A 462 -20.92 36.05 -12.14
C SER A 462 -22.01 36.41 -13.14
N GLY A 463 -23.28 36.51 -12.69
CA GLY A 463 -24.43 36.89 -13.54
C GLY A 463 -24.80 35.86 -14.61
N GLN A 464 -24.22 34.66 -14.59
CA GLN A 464 -24.52 33.61 -15.57
C GLN A 464 -25.89 32.98 -15.30
N SER A 465 -26.75 32.91 -16.31
CA SER A 465 -28.05 32.26 -16.22
C SER A 465 -27.92 30.75 -16.07
N GLY A 466 -28.69 30.11 -15.19
CA GLY A 466 -28.73 28.64 -15.02
C GLY A 466 -27.97 28.09 -13.81
N GLN A 467 -27.32 28.94 -13.02
CA GLN A 467 -26.51 28.47 -11.84
C GLN A 467 -27.33 28.36 -10.54
N ARG A 468 -28.62 28.62 -10.59
CA ARG A 468 -29.46 28.66 -9.38
C ARG A 468 -29.50 27.34 -8.62
N ASP A 469 -29.61 26.24 -9.36
CA ASP A 469 -29.68 24.90 -8.76
C ASP A 469 -28.32 24.49 -8.17
N GLU A 470 -27.20 24.82 -8.84
CA GLU A 470 -25.84 24.61 -8.33
C GLU A 470 -25.63 25.40 -7.03
N ILE A 471 -26.00 26.67 -7.00
CA ILE A 471 -25.90 27.51 -5.79
C ILE A 471 -26.73 26.92 -4.66
N GLN A 472 -27.96 26.46 -4.92
CA GLN A 472 -28.81 25.84 -3.89
C GLN A 472 -28.18 24.58 -3.32
N ALA A 473 -27.61 23.71 -4.19
CA ALA A 473 -26.93 22.51 -3.76
C ALA A 473 -25.69 22.81 -2.90
N LEU A 474 -24.87 23.79 -3.30
CA LEU A 474 -23.71 24.23 -2.53
C LEU A 474 -24.06 24.83 -1.18
N VAL A 475 -25.14 25.68 -1.13
CA VAL A 475 -25.62 26.24 0.12
C VAL A 475 -26.12 25.15 1.07
N LYS A 476 -26.86 24.18 0.56
CA LYS A 476 -27.29 23.02 1.35
C LYS A 476 -26.07 22.25 1.90
N ARG A 477 -25.10 21.95 1.05
CA ARG A 477 -23.86 21.25 1.45
C ARG A 477 -23.11 22.01 2.55
N LEU A 478 -22.94 23.32 2.39
CA LEU A 478 -22.27 24.16 3.40
C LEU A 478 -23.05 24.16 4.73
N SER A 479 -24.40 24.21 4.69
CA SER A 479 -25.25 24.12 5.87
C SER A 479 -25.12 22.74 6.56
N ASP A 480 -25.13 21.66 5.79
CA ASP A 480 -24.97 20.28 6.32
C ASP A 480 -23.59 20.12 7.00
N LEU A 481 -22.52 20.66 6.41
CA LEU A 481 -21.17 20.68 7.01
C LEU A 481 -21.11 21.52 8.30
N GLN A 482 -21.83 22.63 8.36
CA GLN A 482 -21.93 23.44 9.59
C GLN A 482 -22.63 22.67 10.70
N GLN A 483 -23.69 21.95 10.37
CA GLN A 483 -24.43 21.15 11.34
C GLN A 483 -23.59 19.99 11.89
N VAL A 484 -22.84 19.30 11.00
CA VAL A 484 -21.89 18.25 11.41
C VAL A 484 -20.80 18.83 12.31
N SER A 485 -20.21 19.98 11.96
CA SER A 485 -19.20 20.65 12.78
C SER A 485 -19.73 21.02 14.18
N LEU A 486 -20.99 21.50 14.28
CA LEU A 486 -21.58 21.80 15.55
C LEU A 486 -21.84 20.56 16.41
N GLN A 487 -22.23 19.45 15.77
CA GLN A 487 -22.40 18.17 16.45
C GLN A 487 -21.06 17.63 16.95
N GLN A 488 -20.00 17.71 16.14
CA GLN A 488 -18.64 17.35 16.52
C GLN A 488 -18.11 18.22 17.68
N GLU A 489 -18.31 19.52 17.63
CA GLU A 489 -17.92 20.41 18.74
C GLU A 489 -18.64 20.05 20.06
N THR A 490 -19.90 19.67 19.97
CA THR A 490 -20.67 19.21 21.14
C THR A 490 -20.12 17.87 21.64
N ALA A 491 -19.76 16.96 20.75
CA ALA A 491 -19.12 15.68 21.10
C ALA A 491 -17.73 15.88 21.71
N ARG A 492 -16.89 16.77 21.15
CA ARG A 492 -15.57 17.17 21.69
C ARG A 492 -15.68 17.67 23.14
N LYS A 493 -16.62 18.59 23.39
CA LYS A 493 -16.87 19.10 24.75
C LYS A 493 -17.28 18.00 25.71
N ARG A 494 -18.09 17.04 25.25
CA ARG A 494 -18.53 15.87 26.03
C ARG A 494 -17.37 14.90 26.34
N PHE A 495 -16.50 14.65 25.34
CA PHE A 495 -15.29 13.84 25.51
C PHE A 495 -14.34 14.45 26.56
N LYS A 496 -14.05 15.75 26.47
CA LYS A 496 -13.21 16.47 27.43
C LYS A 496 -13.74 16.37 28.87
N LEU A 497 -15.07 16.45 29.04
CA LEU A 497 -15.71 16.30 30.35
C LEU A 497 -15.58 14.87 30.90
N LEU A 498 -15.68 13.85 30.06
CA LEU A 498 -15.51 12.44 30.48
C LEU A 498 -14.07 12.13 30.89
N GLU A 499 -13.09 12.71 30.23
CA GLU A 499 -11.66 12.55 30.57
C GLU A 499 -11.29 13.23 31.90
N GLN A 500 -11.99 14.27 32.30
CA GLN A 500 -11.76 15.01 33.54
C GLN A 500 -12.44 14.37 34.78
N GLN A 501 -13.27 13.33 34.61
CA GLN A 501 -13.83 12.60 35.73
C GLN A 501 -12.77 11.65 36.30
N PRO A 502 -12.44 11.74 37.61
CA PRO A 502 -11.54 10.77 38.25
C PRO A 502 -12.16 9.38 38.16
N ASP A 503 -11.34 8.41 37.82
CA ASP A 503 -11.73 7.00 37.80
C ASP A 503 -12.36 6.61 39.16
N PRO A 504 -13.64 6.21 39.18
CA PRO A 504 -14.31 5.87 40.42
C PRO A 504 -13.75 4.63 41.11
N GLN A 505 -12.67 4.02 40.58
CA GLN A 505 -12.01 2.82 41.10
C GLN A 505 -10.58 3.05 41.62
N LYS A 506 -10.15 4.30 41.82
CA LYS A 506 -8.89 4.62 42.51
C LYS A 506 -9.13 5.01 43.97
#